data_3850fcd58563ac0103517e60a9279566
#
_entry.id   3850fcd58563ac0103517e60a9279566
#
_cell.length_a   1.000
_cell.length_b   1.000
_cell.length_c   1.000
_cell.angle_alpha   90.00
_cell.angle_beta   90.00
_cell.angle_gamma   90.00
#
_symmetry.space_group_name_H-M   'P 1'
#
loop_
_entity.id
_entity.type
_entity.pdbx_description
1 polymer ?
#
loop_
_entity_poly.entity_id
_entity_poly.type
_entity_poly.pdbx_seq_one_letter_code
_entity_poly.pdbx_strand_id
1 'polypeptide(L)'
;MQPDLNLNQICSYLNISTSYFSTVFKELTGETFIEVLGRLRIEKAMELLESTTLKNYEIAEKVGFADPHYFGICFKKMTGKTPTEYAREKRR
;
A
#
# COMPACT_ATOMS: atom_id res chain seq x y z
N MET A 1 5.16 -6.97 -8.87
CA MET A 1 4.57 -7.21 -7.56
C MET A 1 3.22 -7.89 -7.69
N GLN A 2 2.92 -8.82 -6.84
CA GLN A 2 1.65 -9.53 -6.86
C GLN A 2 0.61 -8.70 -6.10
N PRO A 3 -0.32 -8.06 -6.78
CA PRO A 3 -1.29 -7.21 -6.07
C PRO A 3 -2.26 -8.01 -5.21
N ASP A 4 -2.38 -9.30 -5.47
CA ASP A 4 -3.28 -10.18 -4.75
C ASP A 4 -2.60 -10.91 -3.59
N LEU A 5 -1.32 -10.67 -3.36
CA LEU A 5 -0.62 -11.26 -2.23
C LEU A 5 -1.15 -10.65 -0.94
N ASN A 6 -1.71 -11.47 -0.07
CA ASN A 6 -2.31 -11.00 1.17
C ASN A 6 -1.96 -11.90 2.34
N LEU A 7 -2.34 -11.45 3.53
CA LEU A 7 -1.99 -12.14 4.76
C LEU A 7 -2.55 -13.56 4.80
N ASN A 8 -3.78 -13.74 4.35
CA ASN A 8 -4.41 -15.07 4.35
C ASN A 8 -3.64 -16.06 3.48
N GLN A 9 -3.19 -15.62 2.31
CA GLN A 9 -2.43 -16.48 1.41
C GLN A 9 -1.09 -16.88 2.02
N ILE A 10 -0.40 -15.93 2.64
CA ILE A 10 0.88 -16.20 3.28
C ILE A 10 0.72 -17.18 4.42
N CYS A 11 -0.27 -16.96 5.29
CA CYS A 11 -0.50 -17.82 6.44
C CYS A 11 -0.93 -19.22 6.02
N SER A 12 -1.73 -19.32 4.97
CA SER A 12 -2.16 -20.61 4.44
C SER A 12 -0.96 -21.40 3.91
N TYR A 13 -0.08 -20.72 3.18
CA TYR A 13 1.13 -21.35 2.66
C TYR A 13 2.03 -21.88 3.78
N LEU A 14 2.18 -21.09 4.84
CA LEU A 14 3.04 -21.45 5.98
C LEU A 14 2.32 -22.36 6.98
N ASN A 15 1.02 -22.61 6.77
CA ASN A 15 0.23 -23.46 7.66
C ASN A 15 0.16 -22.92 9.08
N ILE A 16 -0.03 -21.61 9.23
CA ILE A 16 -0.20 -20.95 10.52
C ILE A 16 -1.45 -20.07 10.50
N SER A 17 -1.96 -19.73 11.67
CA SER A 17 -3.11 -18.84 11.75
C SER A 17 -2.71 -17.39 11.50
N THR A 18 -3.65 -16.59 10.99
CA THR A 18 -3.40 -15.17 10.78
C THR A 18 -3.16 -14.44 12.10
N SER A 19 -3.83 -14.87 13.17
CA SER A 19 -3.65 -14.28 14.49
C SER A 19 -2.24 -14.49 15.01
N TYR A 20 -1.75 -15.72 14.87
CA TYR A 20 -0.38 -16.04 15.30
C TYR A 20 0.64 -15.23 14.51
N PHE A 21 0.48 -15.22 13.18
CA PHE A 21 1.41 -14.47 12.32
C PHE A 21 1.41 -12.99 12.68
N SER A 22 0.23 -12.40 12.86
CA SER A 22 0.12 -10.98 13.16
C SER A 22 0.78 -10.62 14.49
N THR A 23 0.60 -11.47 15.51
CA THR A 23 1.20 -11.25 16.81
C THR A 23 2.72 -11.29 16.73
N VAL A 24 3.27 -12.34 16.10
CA VAL A 24 4.72 -12.50 15.97
C VAL A 24 5.32 -11.40 15.13
N PHE A 25 4.65 -11.08 14.01
CA PHE A 25 5.14 -10.03 13.11
C PHE A 25 5.25 -8.69 13.86
N LYS A 26 4.23 -8.34 14.62
CA LYS A 26 4.25 -7.07 15.37
C LYS A 26 5.30 -7.08 16.46
N GLU A 27 5.49 -8.21 17.14
CA GLU A 27 6.52 -8.33 18.17
C GLU A 27 7.92 -8.13 17.59
N LEU A 28 8.17 -8.67 16.40
CA LEU A 28 9.49 -8.61 15.80
C LEU A 28 9.77 -7.30 15.09
N THR A 29 8.77 -6.66 14.50
CA THR A 29 8.98 -5.47 13.67
C THR A 29 8.43 -4.19 14.29
N GLY A 30 7.57 -4.29 15.29
CA GLY A 30 6.92 -3.12 15.89
C GLY A 30 5.70 -2.63 15.11
N GLU A 31 5.40 -3.22 13.96
CA GLU A 31 4.28 -2.81 13.12
C GLU A 31 3.46 -4.02 12.71
N THR A 32 2.17 -3.79 12.42
CA THR A 32 1.35 -4.87 11.87
C THR A 32 1.71 -5.09 10.41
N PHE A 33 1.43 -6.29 9.91
CA PHE A 33 1.65 -6.61 8.50
C PHE A 33 0.85 -5.67 7.59
N ILE A 34 -0.37 -5.34 7.99
CA ILE A 34 -1.22 -4.45 7.20
C ILE A 34 -0.63 -3.05 7.12
N GLU A 35 -0.07 -2.56 8.22
CA GLU A 35 0.60 -1.26 8.22
C GLU A 35 1.80 -1.22 7.28
N VAL A 36 2.63 -2.26 7.33
CA VAL A 36 3.79 -2.36 6.44
C VAL A 36 3.36 -2.45 4.98
N LEU A 37 2.38 -3.30 4.70
CA LEU A 37 1.89 -3.47 3.33
C LEU A 37 1.31 -2.16 2.79
N GLY A 38 0.54 -1.45 3.62
CA GLY A 38 -0.02 -0.16 3.22
C GLY A 38 1.07 0.85 2.89
N ARG A 39 2.12 0.91 3.72
CA ARG A 39 3.24 1.82 3.48
C ARG A 39 3.94 1.48 2.17
N LEU A 40 4.20 0.20 1.91
CA LEU A 40 4.86 -0.21 0.68
C LEU A 40 4.03 0.11 -0.55
N ARG A 41 2.71 -0.06 -0.45
CA ARG A 41 1.81 0.29 -1.55
C ARG A 41 1.85 1.80 -1.84
N ILE A 42 1.86 2.61 -0.80
CA ILE A 42 1.92 4.07 -0.98
C ILE A 42 3.26 4.49 -1.55
N GLU A 43 4.36 3.88 -1.10
CA GLU A 43 5.68 4.18 -1.65
C GLU A 43 5.74 3.85 -3.14
N LYS A 44 5.15 2.73 -3.55
CA LYS A 44 5.08 2.38 -4.96
C LYS A 44 4.21 3.36 -5.75
N ALA A 45 3.12 3.80 -5.14
CA ALA A 45 2.26 4.81 -5.77
C ALA A 45 3.02 6.11 -5.99
N MET A 46 3.85 6.51 -5.03
CA MET A 46 4.67 7.72 -5.18
C MET A 46 5.60 7.59 -6.39
N GLU A 47 6.23 6.45 -6.56
CA GLU A 47 7.07 6.20 -7.73
C GLU A 47 6.29 6.34 -9.04
N LEU A 48 5.10 5.75 -9.09
CA LEU A 48 4.28 5.80 -10.29
C LEU A 48 3.78 7.22 -10.58
N LEU A 49 3.45 7.98 -9.54
CA LEU A 49 3.03 9.37 -9.71
C LEU A 49 4.16 10.24 -10.25
N GLU A 50 5.41 9.93 -9.88
CA GLU A 50 6.56 10.68 -10.35
C GLU A 50 6.99 10.29 -11.75
N SER A 51 6.86 9.02 -12.11
CA SER A 51 7.45 8.49 -13.34
C SER A 51 6.45 8.21 -14.45
N THR A 52 5.15 8.34 -14.21
CA THR A 52 4.14 8.04 -15.24
C THR A 52 3.08 9.13 -15.30
N THR A 53 2.24 9.06 -16.34
CA THR A 53 1.09 9.94 -16.48
C THR A 53 -0.21 9.21 -16.17
N LEU A 54 -0.11 8.06 -15.49
CA LEU A 54 -1.29 7.28 -15.11
C LEU A 54 -2.20 8.09 -14.22
N LYS A 55 -3.50 7.85 -14.34
CA LYS A 55 -4.49 8.50 -13.50
C LYS A 55 -4.50 7.89 -12.10
N ASN A 56 -5.00 8.64 -11.14
CA ASN A 56 -4.99 8.18 -9.75
C ASN A 56 -5.68 6.83 -9.57
N TYR A 57 -6.82 6.60 -10.24
CA TYR A 57 -7.49 5.31 -10.09
C TYR A 57 -6.70 4.16 -10.71
N GLU A 58 -5.94 4.45 -11.77
CA GLU A 58 -5.08 3.43 -12.39
C GLU A 58 -3.93 3.06 -11.46
N ILE A 59 -3.35 4.07 -10.83
CA ILE A 59 -2.27 3.84 -9.87
C ILE A 59 -2.78 3.07 -8.65
N ALA A 60 -3.95 3.45 -8.13
CA ALA A 60 -4.55 2.75 -7.00
C ALA A 60 -4.70 1.26 -7.29
N GLU A 61 -5.22 0.94 -8.46
CA GLU A 61 -5.40 -0.45 -8.87
C GLU A 61 -4.05 -1.18 -8.97
N LYS A 62 -3.07 -0.55 -9.60
CA LYS A 62 -1.77 -1.16 -9.79
C LYS A 62 -1.05 -1.49 -8.48
N VAL A 63 -1.23 -0.64 -7.48
CA VAL A 63 -0.55 -0.87 -6.20
C VAL A 63 -1.38 -1.68 -5.21
N GLY A 64 -2.58 -2.11 -5.61
CA GLY A 64 -3.36 -3.05 -4.81
C GLY A 64 -4.50 -2.47 -4.00
N PHE A 65 -4.92 -1.23 -4.25
CA PHE A 65 -6.09 -0.65 -3.61
C PHE A 65 -7.32 -0.93 -4.47
N ALA A 66 -8.34 -1.55 -3.88
CA ALA A 66 -9.57 -1.84 -4.59
C ALA A 66 -10.42 -0.58 -4.80
N ASP A 67 -10.31 0.38 -3.90
CA ASP A 67 -11.10 1.61 -3.93
C ASP A 67 -10.19 2.82 -4.10
N PRO A 68 -10.29 3.54 -5.23
CA PRO A 68 -9.46 4.74 -5.44
C PRO A 68 -9.69 5.83 -4.40
N HIS A 69 -10.90 5.93 -3.88
CA HIS A 69 -11.19 6.92 -2.85
C HIS A 69 -10.42 6.62 -1.57
N TYR A 70 -10.43 5.36 -1.16
CA TYR A 70 -9.67 4.93 0.02
C TYR A 70 -8.18 5.11 -0.19
N PHE A 71 -7.70 4.84 -1.40
CA PHE A 71 -6.31 5.08 -1.76
C PHE A 71 -5.93 6.54 -1.51
N GLY A 72 -6.77 7.48 -1.96
CA GLY A 72 -6.51 8.91 -1.75
C GLY A 72 -6.43 9.27 -0.28
N ILE A 73 -7.31 8.71 0.53
CA ILE A 73 -7.31 8.96 1.97
C ILE A 73 -6.01 8.45 2.60
N CYS A 74 -5.61 7.23 2.27
CA CYS A 74 -4.40 6.64 2.81
C CYS A 74 -3.15 7.41 2.35
N PHE A 75 -3.13 7.80 1.07
CA PHE A 75 -2.01 8.53 0.52
C PHE A 75 -1.83 9.86 1.26
N LYS A 76 -2.91 10.61 1.44
CA LYS A 76 -2.84 11.89 2.13
C LYS A 76 -2.44 11.71 3.59
N LYS A 77 -2.96 10.68 4.23
CA LYS A 77 -2.62 10.42 5.63
C LYS A 77 -1.13 10.14 5.81
N MET A 78 -0.51 9.43 4.87
CA MET A 78 0.89 9.03 4.98
C MET A 78 1.86 10.07 4.46
N THR A 79 1.48 10.84 3.44
CA THR A 79 2.38 11.80 2.79
C THR A 79 2.06 13.25 3.11
N GLY A 80 0.87 13.53 3.62
CA GLY A 80 0.42 14.88 3.86
C GLY A 80 -0.19 15.58 2.66
N LYS A 81 -0.22 14.91 1.51
CA LYS A 81 -0.73 15.48 0.26
C LYS A 81 -1.62 14.49 -0.45
N THR A 82 -2.56 15.01 -1.26
CA THR A 82 -3.34 14.10 -2.11
C THR A 82 -2.45 13.60 -3.25
N PRO A 83 -2.81 12.49 -3.89
CA PRO A 83 -2.05 12.02 -5.05
C PRO A 83 -1.91 13.07 -6.14
N THR A 84 -2.98 13.85 -6.38
CA THR A 84 -2.96 14.90 -7.39
C THR A 84 -1.96 16.00 -7.02
N GLU A 85 -1.98 16.43 -5.78
CA GLU A 85 -1.05 17.46 -5.29
C GLU A 85 0.39 16.97 -5.39
N TYR A 86 0.62 15.73 -5.00
CA TYR A 86 1.96 15.14 -5.04
C TYR A 86 2.48 15.08 -6.48
N ALA A 87 1.65 14.59 -7.40
CA ALA A 87 2.06 14.49 -8.80
C ALA A 87 2.36 15.87 -9.40
N ARG A 88 1.52 16.86 -9.07
CA ARG A 88 1.71 18.22 -9.57
C ARG A 88 3.05 18.79 -9.14
N GLU A 89 3.42 18.59 -7.88
CA GLU A 89 4.68 19.10 -7.37
C GLU A 89 5.89 18.40 -7.99
N LYS A 90 5.79 17.11 -8.23
CA LYS A 90 6.92 16.34 -8.75
C LYS A 90 7.12 16.47 -10.24
N ARG A 91 6.10 16.92 -10.97
CA ARG A 91 6.16 17.03 -12.43
C ARG A 91 6.51 18.43 -12.93
N ARG A 92 6.90 19.30 -12.07
CA ARG A 92 7.30 20.63 -12.47
C ARG A 92 8.60 20.60 -13.27
#